data_9f01faaadc6724d22046c19ce820ca61
#
_entry.id   9f01faaadc6724d22046c19ce820ca61
#
_cell.length_a   1.000
_cell.length_b   1.000
_cell.length_c   1.000
_cell.angle_alpha   90.00
_cell.angle_beta   90.00
_cell.angle_gamma   90.00
#
_symmetry.space_group_name_H-M   'P 1'
#
loop_
_entity.id
_entity.type
_entity.pdbx_description
1 polymer ?
#
loop_
_entity_poly.entity_id
_entity_poly.type
_entity_poly.pdbx_seq_one_letter_code
_entity_poly.pdbx_strand_id
1 'polypeptide(L)'
;MNIIDNNEIKKHAAIRFRSEYHYAVFEYWRSAKLLRWLENAGVSQLGCVLDDGCGGGGMCVSLAEETNRVTGIDLDARFGDAGTRLSREKHVSNLVFSQADGTALPFAQASFDLVLSHSVIEHVADPAEYLREAKRTLRPGGLMFLQTAPYLSPSGSHLPQLKFPVPLHLLIGRKAAFNMSYWIAKYRGKWLKSGPDGSSFSVAARQDKAKIDDLLYLVTVSNLRTLITSVGFQVVREDLHISDLARRCLPHRLVSEIPKMPIARDILVTNMEYLLVA
;
A
#
# COMPACT_ATOMS: atom_id res chain seq x y z
N MET A 1 4.27 1.68 22.86
CA MET A 1 3.11 0.85 22.40
C MET A 1 2.05 1.77 21.84
N ASN A 2 2.06 1.98 20.52
CA ASN A 2 1.12 2.90 19.87
C ASN A 2 -0.32 2.36 19.98
N ILE A 3 -1.15 3.08 20.71
CA ILE A 3 -2.57 2.76 20.83
C ILE A 3 -3.23 3.07 19.48
N ILE A 4 -3.89 2.07 18.87
CA ILE A 4 -4.66 2.29 17.66
C ILE A 4 -5.86 3.16 18.00
N ASP A 5 -5.78 4.46 17.71
CA ASP A 5 -6.94 5.36 17.85
C ASP A 5 -7.81 5.33 16.59
N ASN A 6 -8.82 4.47 16.62
CA ASN A 6 -9.76 4.34 15.51
C ASN A 6 -10.59 5.61 15.26
N ASN A 7 -10.74 6.51 16.23
CA ASN A 7 -11.50 7.74 16.07
C ASN A 7 -10.66 8.77 15.29
N GLU A 8 -9.38 8.94 15.66
CA GLU A 8 -8.47 9.78 14.89
C GLU A 8 -8.26 9.25 13.47
N ILE A 9 -8.10 7.92 13.29
CA ILE A 9 -8.01 7.32 11.96
C ILE A 9 -9.26 7.64 11.12
N LYS A 10 -10.46 7.49 11.67
CA LYS A 10 -11.72 7.80 10.94
C LYS A 10 -11.84 9.28 10.62
N LYS A 11 -11.52 10.16 11.58
CA LYS A 11 -11.54 11.61 11.43
C LYS A 11 -10.63 12.06 10.27
N HIS A 12 -9.37 11.59 10.26
CA HIS A 12 -8.41 11.95 9.23
C HIS A 12 -8.70 11.25 7.89
N ALA A 13 -9.24 10.03 7.90
CA ALA A 13 -9.69 9.36 6.68
C ALA A 13 -10.78 10.14 5.93
N ALA A 14 -11.67 10.84 6.63
CA ALA A 14 -12.74 11.62 6.01
C ALA A 14 -12.24 12.83 5.20
N ILE A 15 -11.06 13.35 5.53
CA ILE A 15 -10.49 14.56 4.92
C ILE A 15 -9.17 14.33 4.18
N ARG A 16 -8.69 13.08 4.11
CA ARG A 16 -7.35 12.74 3.62
C ARG A 16 -7.02 13.22 2.20
N PHE A 17 -8.02 13.38 1.34
CA PHE A 17 -7.83 13.84 -0.04
C PHE A 17 -7.95 15.37 -0.22
N ARG A 18 -8.03 16.14 0.87
CA ARG A 18 -8.07 17.61 0.79
C ARG A 18 -6.71 18.21 0.39
N SER A 19 -5.61 17.62 0.85
CA SER A 19 -4.24 17.99 0.47
C SER A 19 -3.27 16.86 0.81
N GLU A 20 -2.04 16.91 0.29
CA GLU A 20 -0.96 15.98 0.63
C GLU A 20 -0.69 15.95 2.14
N TYR A 21 -0.75 17.09 2.81
CA TYR A 21 -0.60 17.17 4.26
C TYR A 21 -1.72 16.40 5.01
N HIS A 22 -2.98 16.54 4.60
CA HIS A 22 -4.07 15.76 5.22
C HIS A 22 -3.90 14.25 4.98
N TYR A 23 -3.34 13.88 3.81
CA TYR A 23 -3.04 12.50 3.52
C TYR A 23 -1.91 11.98 4.41
N ALA A 24 -0.82 12.76 4.58
CA ALA A 24 0.28 12.42 5.48
C ALA A 24 -0.18 12.26 6.94
N VAL A 25 -1.04 13.16 7.44
CA VAL A 25 -1.62 13.03 8.79
C VAL A 25 -2.48 11.78 8.93
N PHE A 26 -3.26 11.42 7.90
CA PHE A 26 -4.02 10.17 7.91
C PHE A 26 -3.09 8.95 7.94
N GLU A 27 -2.03 8.95 7.16
CA GLU A 27 -1.03 7.87 7.13
C GLU A 27 -0.30 7.73 8.46
N TYR A 28 0.06 8.85 9.08
CA TYR A 28 0.65 8.87 10.42
C TYR A 28 -0.23 8.11 11.44
N TRP A 29 -1.52 8.42 11.51
CA TRP A 29 -2.43 7.72 12.43
C TRP A 29 -2.68 6.27 12.03
N ARG A 30 -2.76 5.99 10.72
CA ARG A 30 -3.00 4.64 10.20
C ARG A 30 -1.82 3.70 10.45
N SER A 31 -0.60 4.21 10.50
CA SER A 31 0.63 3.42 10.71
C SER A 31 0.64 2.61 12.00
N ALA A 32 -0.11 3.03 13.02
CA ALA A 32 -0.29 2.26 14.26
C ALA A 32 -0.83 0.82 13.99
N LYS A 33 -1.58 0.63 12.90
CA LYS A 33 -2.03 -0.71 12.49
C LYS A 33 -0.89 -1.57 11.93
N LEU A 34 0.00 -0.97 11.14
CA LEU A 34 1.20 -1.63 10.63
C LEU A 34 2.13 -2.00 11.78
N LEU A 35 2.42 -1.06 12.69
CA LEU A 35 3.27 -1.31 13.85
C LEU A 35 2.72 -2.46 14.70
N ARG A 36 1.42 -2.48 14.95
CA ARG A 36 0.77 -3.59 15.66
C ARG A 36 0.85 -4.90 14.88
N TRP A 37 0.75 -4.86 13.55
CA TRP A 37 0.88 -6.06 12.72
C TRP A 37 2.30 -6.62 12.78
N LEU A 38 3.33 -5.76 12.70
CA LEU A 38 4.73 -6.14 12.84
C LEU A 38 5.01 -6.72 14.25
N GLU A 39 4.52 -6.08 15.31
CA GLU A 39 4.62 -6.58 16.67
C GLU A 39 4.01 -7.99 16.80
N ASN A 40 2.80 -8.20 16.25
CA ASN A 40 2.14 -9.51 16.22
C ASN A 40 2.87 -10.56 15.36
N ALA A 41 3.72 -10.12 14.43
CA ALA A 41 4.59 -10.98 13.63
C ALA A 41 5.95 -11.26 14.33
N GLY A 42 6.15 -10.77 15.56
CA GLY A 42 7.36 -10.98 16.35
C GLY A 42 8.47 -9.95 16.09
N VAL A 43 8.19 -8.89 15.34
CA VAL A 43 9.17 -7.81 15.09
C VAL A 43 9.12 -6.84 16.26
N SER A 44 10.08 -6.95 17.18
CA SER A 44 10.13 -6.15 18.40
C SER A 44 11.02 -4.89 18.29
N GLN A 45 11.94 -4.87 17.34
CA GLN A 45 12.85 -3.76 17.09
C GLN A 45 12.93 -3.50 15.60
N LEU A 46 12.73 -2.26 15.19
CA LEU A 46 12.69 -1.89 13.78
C LEU A 46 14.05 -1.42 13.23
N GLY A 47 14.96 -0.97 14.09
CA GLY A 47 16.32 -0.57 13.70
C GLY A 47 16.37 0.61 12.72
N CYS A 48 17.13 0.45 11.63
CA CYS A 48 17.17 1.40 10.52
C CYS A 48 16.13 0.97 9.47
N VAL A 49 15.17 1.84 9.16
CA VAL A 49 14.03 1.56 8.29
C VAL A 49 14.13 2.33 6.97
N LEU A 50 13.88 1.65 5.86
CA LEU A 50 13.58 2.26 4.57
C LEU A 50 12.07 2.13 4.30
N ASP A 51 11.38 3.26 4.06
CA ASP A 51 10.02 3.30 3.53
C ASP A 51 10.10 3.61 2.04
N ASP A 52 9.99 2.58 1.22
CA ASP A 52 10.13 2.64 -0.25
C ASP A 52 8.75 2.87 -0.87
N GLY A 53 8.56 4.08 -1.41
CA GLY A 53 7.28 4.60 -1.85
C GLY A 53 6.54 5.34 -0.72
N CYS A 54 7.24 6.19 0.02
CA CYS A 54 6.73 6.85 1.23
C CYS A 54 5.60 7.88 0.98
N GLY A 55 5.31 8.24 -0.27
CA GLY A 55 4.26 9.19 -0.62
C GLY A 55 4.41 10.54 0.08
N GLY A 56 3.43 10.91 0.89
CA GLY A 56 3.46 12.15 1.68
C GLY A 56 4.31 12.09 2.95
N GLY A 57 4.93 10.95 3.25
CA GLY A 57 5.85 10.77 4.39
C GLY A 57 5.19 10.59 5.76
N GLY A 58 3.87 10.47 5.82
CA GLY A 58 3.18 10.37 7.11
C GLY A 58 3.52 9.10 7.90
N MET A 59 3.67 7.97 7.21
CA MET A 59 4.10 6.72 7.83
C MET A 59 5.53 6.83 8.36
N CYS A 60 6.44 7.43 7.58
CA CYS A 60 7.83 7.67 8.02
C CYS A 60 7.90 8.46 9.33
N VAL A 61 7.07 9.49 9.48
CA VAL A 61 7.04 10.30 10.71
C VAL A 61 6.62 9.46 11.91
N SER A 62 5.59 8.63 11.77
CA SER A 62 5.17 7.73 12.86
C SER A 62 6.22 6.67 13.17
N LEU A 63 6.87 6.09 12.16
CA LEU A 63 7.95 5.12 12.37
C LEU A 63 9.15 5.75 13.07
N ALA A 64 9.47 7.02 12.80
CA ALA A 64 10.59 7.72 13.42
C ALA A 64 10.43 7.90 14.94
N GLU A 65 9.21 7.85 15.46
CA GLU A 65 8.95 7.85 16.91
C GLU A 65 9.32 6.51 17.59
N GLU A 66 9.42 5.40 16.81
CA GLU A 66 9.61 4.04 17.32
C GLU A 66 10.93 3.40 16.86
N THR A 67 11.75 4.10 16.06
CA THR A 67 12.92 3.53 15.38
C THR A 67 14.18 4.37 15.61
N ASN A 68 15.34 3.77 15.32
CA ASN A 68 16.62 4.49 15.41
C ASN A 68 16.77 5.52 14.29
N ARG A 69 16.34 5.15 13.06
CA ARG A 69 16.44 6.00 11.88
C ARG A 69 15.44 5.55 10.83
N VAL A 70 14.78 6.52 10.18
CA VAL A 70 13.92 6.28 9.02
C VAL A 70 14.47 7.01 7.81
N THR A 71 14.46 6.34 6.67
CA THR A 71 14.68 6.94 5.35
C THR A 71 13.42 6.69 4.53
N GLY A 72 12.74 7.76 4.10
CA GLY A 72 11.60 7.67 3.18
C GLY A 72 12.04 8.04 1.77
N ILE A 73 11.67 7.23 0.78
CA ILE A 73 11.88 7.54 -0.64
C ILE A 73 10.60 7.44 -1.43
N ASP A 74 10.49 8.25 -2.48
CA ASP A 74 9.43 8.18 -3.48
C ASP A 74 9.94 8.75 -4.81
N LEU A 75 9.38 8.31 -5.93
CA LEU A 75 9.65 8.92 -7.25
C LEU A 75 9.14 10.35 -7.35
N ASP A 76 8.06 10.66 -6.62
CA ASP A 76 7.45 11.99 -6.55
C ASP A 76 7.71 12.60 -5.18
N ALA A 77 8.40 13.74 -5.13
CA ALA A 77 8.82 14.40 -3.90
C ALA A 77 7.66 15.03 -3.08
N ARG A 78 6.47 14.41 -3.05
CA ARG A 78 5.29 14.85 -2.27
C ARG A 78 5.56 14.96 -0.77
N PHE A 79 6.51 14.18 -0.26
CA PHE A 79 6.98 14.25 1.13
C PHE A 79 7.66 15.59 1.47
N GLY A 80 8.17 16.33 0.49
CA GLY A 80 8.96 17.55 0.70
C GLY A 80 8.25 18.56 1.58
N ASP A 81 6.98 18.87 1.28
CA ASP A 81 6.16 19.79 2.08
C ASP A 81 5.41 19.08 3.20
N ALA A 82 4.70 18.01 2.89
CA ALA A 82 3.79 17.35 3.82
C ALA A 82 4.55 16.63 4.95
N GLY A 83 5.47 15.73 4.62
CA GLY A 83 6.24 14.94 5.58
C GLY A 83 7.18 15.80 6.40
N THR A 84 7.88 16.76 5.76
CA THR A 84 8.77 17.69 6.45
C THR A 84 8.03 18.59 7.44
N ARG A 85 6.85 19.07 7.07
CA ARG A 85 5.99 19.82 7.97
C ARG A 85 5.54 18.97 9.16
N LEU A 86 5.03 17.77 8.89
CA LEU A 86 4.55 16.87 9.93
C LEU A 86 5.66 16.41 10.87
N SER A 87 6.88 16.16 10.36
CA SER A 87 8.04 15.80 11.18
C SER A 87 8.42 16.91 12.17
N ARG A 88 8.36 18.16 11.74
CA ARG A 88 8.58 19.33 12.63
C ARG A 88 7.50 19.42 13.70
N GLU A 89 6.23 19.26 13.34
CA GLU A 89 5.09 19.28 14.27
C GLU A 89 5.17 18.15 15.31
N LYS A 90 5.74 17.00 14.92
CA LYS A 90 5.93 15.82 15.78
C LYS A 90 7.29 15.79 16.48
N HIS A 91 8.15 16.79 16.24
CA HIS A 91 9.47 16.91 16.82
C HIS A 91 10.39 15.70 16.57
N VAL A 92 10.25 15.02 15.42
CA VAL A 92 11.14 13.93 15.02
C VAL A 92 12.32 14.47 14.22
N SER A 93 13.53 13.98 14.50
CA SER A 93 14.79 14.42 13.88
C SER A 93 15.60 13.28 13.25
N ASN A 94 15.20 12.03 13.47
CA ASN A 94 15.85 10.81 12.97
C ASN A 94 15.25 10.32 11.64
N LEU A 95 14.70 11.24 10.84
CA LEU A 95 14.02 10.98 9.57
C LEU A 95 14.69 11.78 8.45
N VAL A 96 14.94 11.11 7.31
CA VAL A 96 15.43 11.73 6.08
C VAL A 96 14.51 11.32 4.92
N PHE A 97 14.19 12.29 4.07
CA PHE A 97 13.49 12.04 2.80
C PHE A 97 14.42 12.23 1.61
N SER A 98 14.27 11.40 0.58
CA SER A 98 15.00 11.50 -0.67
C SER A 98 14.14 11.09 -1.85
N GLN A 99 14.33 11.73 -2.99
CA GLN A 99 13.70 11.29 -4.24
C GLN A 99 14.56 10.19 -4.85
N ALA A 100 13.98 8.99 -5.05
CA ALA A 100 14.68 7.85 -5.61
C ALA A 100 13.70 6.86 -6.25
N ASP A 101 14.26 6.01 -7.14
CA ASP A 101 13.56 4.89 -7.77
C ASP A 101 13.85 3.61 -6.98
N GLY A 102 12.80 2.90 -6.52
CA GLY A 102 12.92 1.64 -5.81
C GLY A 102 13.53 0.50 -6.64
N THR A 103 13.60 0.64 -7.96
CA THR A 103 14.30 -0.31 -8.85
C THR A 103 15.79 -0.03 -9.01
N ALA A 104 16.29 1.09 -8.45
CA ALA A 104 17.70 1.49 -8.48
C ALA A 104 18.05 2.29 -7.23
N LEU A 105 18.02 1.65 -6.07
CA LEU A 105 18.18 2.30 -4.77
C LEU A 105 19.58 2.90 -4.58
N PRO A 106 19.70 4.20 -4.23
CA PRO A 106 20.99 4.87 -4.06
C PRO A 106 21.65 4.56 -2.70
N PHE A 107 21.44 3.35 -2.19
CA PHE A 107 21.96 2.92 -0.89
C PHE A 107 22.95 1.76 -1.05
N ALA A 108 23.90 1.69 -0.15
CA ALA A 108 24.83 0.57 -0.07
C ALA A 108 24.10 -0.72 0.30
N GLN A 109 24.73 -1.85 -0.04
CA GLN A 109 24.28 -3.16 0.43
C GLN A 109 24.24 -3.20 1.96
N ALA A 110 23.27 -3.95 2.53
CA ALA A 110 23.15 -4.18 3.97
C ALA A 110 23.03 -2.88 4.81
N SER A 111 22.26 -1.89 4.32
CA SER A 111 22.07 -0.60 4.99
C SER A 111 20.91 -0.59 5.99
N PHE A 112 19.89 -1.44 5.78
CA PHE A 112 18.64 -1.39 6.53
C PHE A 112 18.33 -2.70 7.25
N ASP A 113 17.64 -2.57 8.39
CA ASP A 113 17.12 -3.70 9.15
C ASP A 113 15.71 -4.08 8.67
N LEU A 114 14.94 -3.08 8.19
CA LEU A 114 13.59 -3.25 7.68
C LEU A 114 13.38 -2.38 6.42
N VAL A 115 12.82 -2.97 5.38
CA VAL A 115 12.28 -2.26 4.22
C VAL A 115 10.75 -2.37 4.25
N LEU A 116 10.07 -1.24 4.11
CA LEU A 116 8.61 -1.17 3.97
C LEU A 116 8.25 -0.86 2.53
N SER A 117 7.24 -1.55 2.02
CA SER A 117 6.62 -1.31 0.72
C SER A 117 5.10 -1.41 0.88
N HIS A 118 4.43 -0.26 0.95
CA HIS A 118 3.00 -0.20 1.22
C HIS A 118 2.24 0.39 0.03
N SER A 119 1.59 -0.46 -0.76
CA SER A 119 0.87 -0.08 -2.00
C SER A 119 1.80 0.56 -3.05
N VAL A 120 2.94 -0.06 -3.31
CA VAL A 120 3.98 0.42 -4.24
C VAL A 120 4.22 -0.55 -5.38
N ILE A 121 4.43 -1.84 -5.07
CA ILE A 121 4.88 -2.84 -6.07
C ILE A 121 3.91 -2.98 -7.25
N GLU A 122 2.62 -2.70 -7.05
CA GLU A 122 1.61 -2.66 -8.10
C GLU A 122 1.79 -1.51 -9.09
N HIS A 123 2.62 -0.52 -8.77
CA HIS A 123 2.95 0.62 -9.63
C HIS A 123 4.32 0.51 -10.28
N VAL A 124 5.10 -0.52 -9.93
CA VAL A 124 6.47 -0.68 -10.37
C VAL A 124 6.53 -1.41 -11.72
N ALA A 125 7.32 -0.89 -12.66
CA ALA A 125 7.46 -1.46 -14.00
C ALA A 125 8.17 -2.82 -14.01
N ASP A 126 9.20 -2.97 -13.17
CA ASP A 126 9.92 -4.23 -12.96
C ASP A 126 9.85 -4.63 -11.48
N PRO A 127 8.80 -5.37 -11.06
CA PRO A 127 8.67 -5.82 -9.68
C PRO A 127 9.79 -6.77 -9.23
N ALA A 128 10.45 -7.47 -10.17
CA ALA A 128 11.57 -8.35 -9.84
C ALA A 128 12.80 -7.55 -9.44
N GLU A 129 13.14 -6.50 -10.19
CA GLU A 129 14.24 -5.60 -9.87
C GLU A 129 13.98 -4.84 -8.56
N TYR A 130 12.75 -4.35 -8.38
CA TYR A 130 12.32 -3.73 -7.14
C TYR A 130 12.59 -4.61 -5.91
N LEU A 131 12.18 -5.88 -5.96
CA LEU A 131 12.44 -6.82 -4.86
C LEU A 131 13.92 -7.15 -4.71
N ARG A 132 14.71 -7.22 -5.82
CA ARG A 132 16.16 -7.45 -5.76
C ARG A 132 16.88 -6.28 -5.07
N GLU A 133 16.53 -5.05 -5.39
CA GLU A 133 17.08 -3.86 -4.77
C GLU A 133 16.71 -3.75 -3.29
N ALA A 134 15.43 -4.01 -2.93
CA ALA A 134 15.02 -4.10 -1.54
C ALA A 134 15.86 -5.14 -0.78
N LYS A 135 16.01 -6.34 -1.35
CA LYS A 135 16.84 -7.40 -0.74
C LYS A 135 18.31 -7.01 -0.63
N ARG A 136 18.89 -6.39 -1.66
CA ARG A 136 20.29 -5.95 -1.64
C ARG A 136 20.57 -4.96 -0.51
N THR A 137 19.64 -4.06 -0.26
CA THR A 137 19.79 -3.02 0.78
C THR A 137 19.49 -3.52 2.18
N LEU A 138 18.81 -4.64 2.34
CA LEU A 138 18.61 -5.29 3.62
C LEU A 138 19.89 -5.95 4.13
N ARG A 139 20.11 -5.89 5.45
CA ARG A 139 21.13 -6.66 6.13
C ARG A 139 20.81 -8.16 6.08
N PRO A 140 21.81 -9.06 6.21
CA PRO A 140 21.54 -10.47 6.36
C PRO A 140 20.56 -10.73 7.51
N GLY A 141 19.43 -11.40 7.21
CA GLY A 141 18.34 -11.61 8.16
C GLY A 141 17.44 -10.38 8.38
N GLY A 142 17.66 -9.30 7.64
CA GLY A 142 16.77 -8.13 7.62
C GLY A 142 15.41 -8.47 7.03
N LEU A 143 14.42 -7.66 7.35
CA LEU A 143 13.01 -7.94 7.04
C LEU A 143 12.46 -6.99 5.98
N MET A 144 11.53 -7.48 5.17
CA MET A 144 10.70 -6.64 4.30
C MET A 144 9.23 -6.84 4.64
N PHE A 145 8.54 -5.74 4.96
CA PHE A 145 7.08 -5.71 4.94
C PHE A 145 6.62 -5.30 3.55
N LEU A 146 5.79 -6.12 2.93
CA LEU A 146 5.23 -5.87 1.61
C LEU A 146 3.71 -5.97 1.67
N GLN A 147 3.02 -4.87 1.33
CA GLN A 147 1.57 -4.82 1.26
C GLN A 147 1.14 -4.35 -0.12
N THR A 148 0.18 -5.04 -0.73
CA THR A 148 -0.42 -4.65 -2.01
C THR A 148 -1.80 -5.25 -2.19
N ALA A 149 -2.55 -4.75 -3.18
CA ALA A 149 -3.85 -5.29 -3.57
C ALA A 149 -3.74 -6.12 -4.86
N PRO A 150 -4.28 -7.37 -4.90
CA PRO A 150 -4.26 -8.17 -6.13
C PRO A 150 -5.08 -7.50 -7.23
N TYR A 151 -4.52 -7.39 -8.44
CA TYR A 151 -5.16 -6.73 -9.58
C TYR A 151 -6.53 -7.33 -9.94
N LEU A 152 -6.67 -8.65 -9.87
CA LEU A 152 -7.91 -9.34 -10.22
C LEU A 152 -9.03 -9.16 -9.18
N SER A 153 -8.72 -8.62 -8.01
CA SER A 153 -9.74 -8.34 -7.00
C SER A 153 -10.60 -7.13 -7.38
N PRO A 154 -11.83 -7.02 -6.83
CA PRO A 154 -12.68 -5.85 -7.07
C PRO A 154 -12.06 -4.50 -6.69
N SER A 155 -11.09 -4.49 -5.77
CA SER A 155 -10.37 -3.29 -5.33
C SER A 155 -9.01 -3.09 -6.01
N GLY A 156 -8.46 -4.13 -6.63
CA GLY A 156 -7.09 -4.14 -7.15
C GLY A 156 -6.85 -3.29 -8.39
N SER A 157 -7.91 -2.82 -9.05
CA SER A 157 -7.78 -1.90 -10.18
C SER A 157 -7.56 -0.44 -9.79
N HIS A 158 -7.56 -0.11 -8.50
CA HIS A 158 -7.58 1.26 -7.95
C HIS A 158 -8.68 2.17 -8.52
N LEU A 159 -9.56 1.64 -9.35
CA LEU A 159 -10.74 2.35 -9.80
C LEU A 159 -11.74 2.48 -8.64
N PRO A 160 -12.49 3.57 -8.55
CA PRO A 160 -13.43 3.77 -7.47
C PRO A 160 -14.53 2.70 -7.51
N GLN A 161 -14.75 2.05 -6.38
CA GLN A 161 -15.78 1.03 -6.26
C GLN A 161 -17.18 1.64 -6.39
N LEU A 162 -18.00 1.02 -7.23
CA LEU A 162 -19.43 1.31 -7.28
C LEU A 162 -20.12 0.81 -6.00
N LYS A 163 -21.27 1.36 -5.67
CA LYS A 163 -22.12 0.84 -4.59
C LYS A 163 -22.50 -0.64 -4.81
N PHE A 164 -22.58 -1.04 -6.07
CA PHE A 164 -22.69 -2.42 -6.48
C PHE A 164 -21.28 -2.97 -6.77
N PRO A 165 -20.80 -4.03 -6.09
CA PRO A 165 -19.41 -4.50 -6.15
C PRO A 165 -19.16 -5.31 -7.42
N VAL A 166 -19.08 -4.64 -8.57
CA VAL A 166 -18.74 -5.26 -9.85
C VAL A 166 -17.29 -4.94 -10.20
N PRO A 167 -16.43 -5.94 -10.47
CA PRO A 167 -15.07 -5.71 -10.94
C PRO A 167 -15.08 -5.32 -12.43
N LEU A 168 -15.39 -4.05 -12.71
CA LEU A 168 -15.57 -3.54 -14.06
C LEU A 168 -14.39 -3.86 -14.99
N HIS A 169 -13.15 -3.74 -14.49
CA HIS A 169 -11.94 -3.99 -15.25
C HIS A 169 -11.82 -5.44 -15.75
N LEU A 170 -12.43 -6.40 -15.03
CA LEU A 170 -12.48 -7.81 -15.46
C LEU A 170 -13.58 -8.06 -16.50
N LEU A 171 -14.70 -7.32 -16.42
CA LEU A 171 -15.86 -7.53 -17.27
C LEU A 171 -15.73 -6.83 -18.63
N ILE A 172 -15.25 -5.60 -18.65
CA ILE A 172 -15.22 -4.75 -19.86
C ILE A 172 -13.81 -4.32 -20.26
N GLY A 173 -12.79 -4.85 -19.59
CA GLY A 173 -11.39 -4.51 -19.82
C GLY A 173 -10.96 -3.17 -19.22
N ARG A 174 -9.65 -2.98 -19.09
CA ARG A 174 -9.03 -1.86 -18.37
C ARG A 174 -9.44 -0.49 -18.91
N LYS A 175 -9.34 -0.28 -20.24
CA LYS A 175 -9.61 1.02 -20.87
C LYS A 175 -11.08 1.43 -20.76
N ALA A 176 -12.01 0.51 -21.00
CA ALA A 176 -13.44 0.79 -20.88
C ALA A 176 -13.84 1.04 -19.41
N ALA A 177 -13.30 0.25 -18.48
CA ALA A 177 -13.50 0.43 -17.05
C ALA A 177 -12.98 1.80 -16.56
N PHE A 178 -11.80 2.22 -17.02
CA PHE A 178 -11.26 3.55 -16.73
C PHE A 178 -12.19 4.64 -17.21
N ASN A 179 -12.59 4.63 -18.50
CA ASN A 179 -13.47 5.66 -19.08
C ASN A 179 -14.81 5.74 -18.35
N MET A 180 -15.40 4.59 -18.03
CA MET A 180 -16.66 4.53 -17.30
C MET A 180 -16.50 5.05 -15.86
N SER A 181 -15.45 4.65 -15.16
CA SER A 181 -15.15 5.11 -13.80
C SER A 181 -14.87 6.61 -13.77
N TYR A 182 -14.14 7.12 -14.77
CA TYR A 182 -13.88 8.54 -14.95
C TYR A 182 -15.18 9.33 -15.11
N TRP A 183 -16.06 8.90 -16.02
CA TRP A 183 -17.36 9.53 -16.22
C TRP A 183 -18.22 9.51 -14.95
N ILE A 184 -18.29 8.36 -14.26
CA ILE A 184 -19.04 8.22 -13.00
C ILE A 184 -18.47 9.15 -11.94
N ALA A 185 -17.17 9.18 -11.76
CA ALA A 185 -16.50 10.04 -10.76
C ALA A 185 -16.76 11.52 -11.02
N LYS A 186 -16.72 11.92 -12.29
CA LYS A 186 -16.93 13.32 -12.70
C LYS A 186 -18.39 13.77 -12.59
N TYR A 187 -19.35 12.93 -12.99
CA TYR A 187 -20.74 13.36 -13.18
C TYR A 187 -21.75 12.64 -12.29
N ARG A 188 -21.40 11.52 -11.69
CA ARG A 188 -22.31 10.65 -10.91
C ARG A 188 -21.66 10.12 -9.62
N GLY A 189 -20.86 10.94 -8.93
CA GLY A 189 -20.11 10.55 -7.75
C GLY A 189 -20.94 9.92 -6.62
N LYS A 190 -22.24 10.18 -6.57
CA LYS A 190 -23.19 9.51 -5.63
C LYS A 190 -23.32 8.00 -5.86
N TRP A 191 -22.92 7.47 -7.02
CA TRP A 191 -22.93 6.03 -7.33
C TRP A 191 -21.70 5.32 -6.78
N LEU A 192 -20.69 6.07 -6.36
CA LEU A 192 -19.49 5.52 -5.76
C LEU A 192 -19.75 5.13 -4.31
N LYS A 193 -19.17 4.00 -3.89
CA LYS A 193 -19.27 3.46 -2.51
C LYS A 193 -18.75 4.46 -1.48
N SER A 194 -17.63 5.10 -1.76
CA SER A 194 -16.97 6.07 -0.87
C SER A 194 -17.43 7.52 -1.09
N GLY A 195 -18.39 7.73 -2.00
CA GLY A 195 -18.82 9.08 -2.40
C GLY A 195 -17.81 9.79 -3.31
N PRO A 196 -18.11 11.04 -3.69
CA PRO A 196 -17.33 11.77 -4.69
C PRO A 196 -15.90 12.09 -4.23
N ASP A 197 -15.66 12.29 -2.94
CA ASP A 197 -14.35 12.68 -2.37
C ASP A 197 -13.61 11.49 -1.73
N GLY A 198 -14.12 10.29 -1.88
CA GLY A 198 -13.67 9.13 -1.14
C GLY A 198 -12.50 8.35 -1.76
N SER A 199 -11.96 8.77 -2.90
CA SER A 199 -10.78 8.16 -3.50
C SER A 199 -9.92 9.19 -4.24
N SER A 200 -8.63 8.96 -4.32
CA SER A 200 -7.68 9.77 -5.09
C SER A 200 -8.08 9.86 -6.56
N PHE A 201 -8.48 8.73 -7.16
CA PHE A 201 -8.99 8.69 -8.53
C PHE A 201 -10.19 9.63 -8.74
N SER A 202 -11.17 9.61 -7.83
CA SER A 202 -12.37 10.46 -7.97
C SER A 202 -12.03 11.94 -7.89
N VAL A 203 -11.11 12.32 -7.03
CA VAL A 203 -10.61 13.70 -6.92
C VAL A 203 -9.87 14.09 -8.21
N ALA A 204 -8.95 13.24 -8.69
CA ALA A 204 -8.20 13.48 -9.91
C ALA A 204 -9.10 13.55 -11.16
N ALA A 205 -10.12 12.68 -11.27
CA ALA A 205 -11.06 12.70 -12.39
C ALA A 205 -11.87 14.01 -12.46
N ARG A 206 -12.27 14.55 -11.32
CA ARG A 206 -12.99 15.86 -11.29
C ARG A 206 -12.08 17.05 -11.60
N GLN A 207 -10.78 16.90 -11.42
CA GLN A 207 -9.78 17.90 -11.78
C GLN A 207 -9.20 17.68 -13.18
N ASP A 208 -9.73 16.73 -13.96
CA ASP A 208 -9.21 16.32 -15.27
C ASP A 208 -7.74 15.86 -15.25
N LYS A 209 -7.29 15.30 -14.11
CA LYS A 209 -5.90 14.85 -13.89
C LYS A 209 -5.72 13.33 -13.87
N ALA A 210 -6.83 12.55 -13.79
CA ALA A 210 -6.72 11.09 -13.78
C ALA A 210 -6.22 10.56 -15.13
N LYS A 211 -5.19 9.70 -15.10
CA LYS A 211 -4.59 9.08 -16.28
C LYS A 211 -4.74 7.57 -16.22
N ILE A 212 -4.85 6.93 -17.39
CA ILE A 212 -4.94 5.46 -17.48
C ILE A 212 -3.61 4.78 -17.12
N ASP A 213 -2.50 5.48 -17.31
CA ASP A 213 -1.15 4.98 -17.04
C ASP A 213 -0.82 4.95 -15.54
N ASP A 214 -1.62 5.67 -14.72
CA ASP A 214 -1.59 5.53 -13.25
C ASP A 214 -2.16 4.18 -12.78
N LEU A 215 -2.63 3.33 -13.71
CA LEU A 215 -3.17 1.99 -13.47
C LEU A 215 -2.12 0.92 -13.79
N LEU A 216 -1.76 0.26 -12.96
CA LEU A 216 -1.15 -0.89 -12.30
C LEU A 216 -0.63 -2.04 -13.15
N TYR A 217 0.46 -2.60 -12.68
CA TYR A 217 0.91 -3.95 -13.05
C TYR A 217 -0.02 -5.02 -12.51
N LEU A 218 -0.05 -6.18 -13.22
CA LEU A 218 -0.94 -7.31 -12.92
C LEU A 218 -0.37 -8.14 -11.76
N VAL A 219 -0.25 -7.55 -10.57
CA VAL A 219 0.15 -8.29 -9.38
C VAL A 219 -1.04 -9.11 -8.89
N THR A 220 -0.86 -10.43 -8.79
CA THR A 220 -1.82 -11.36 -8.18
C THR A 220 -1.17 -12.08 -7.00
N VAL A 221 -1.94 -12.75 -6.16
CA VAL A 221 -1.36 -13.55 -5.07
C VAL A 221 -0.41 -14.61 -5.65
N SER A 222 -0.82 -15.23 -6.77
CA SER A 222 -0.06 -16.33 -7.39
C SER A 222 1.27 -15.88 -7.96
N ASN A 223 1.29 -14.79 -8.76
CA ASN A 223 2.53 -14.32 -9.37
C ASN A 223 3.46 -13.64 -8.35
N LEU A 224 2.92 -12.95 -7.36
CA LEU A 224 3.73 -12.31 -6.32
C LEU A 224 4.47 -13.34 -5.45
N ARG A 225 3.82 -14.42 -5.07
CA ARG A 225 4.50 -15.53 -4.35
C ARG A 225 5.67 -16.11 -5.15
N THR A 226 5.45 -16.36 -6.46
CA THR A 226 6.50 -16.83 -7.35
C THR A 226 7.64 -15.82 -7.45
N LEU A 227 7.32 -14.55 -7.57
CA LEU A 227 8.31 -13.48 -7.67
C LEU A 227 9.15 -13.36 -6.40
N ILE A 228 8.52 -13.32 -5.22
CA ILE A 228 9.19 -13.27 -3.91
C ILE A 228 10.20 -14.42 -3.77
N THR A 229 9.78 -15.64 -4.09
CA THR A 229 10.66 -16.81 -3.98
C THR A 229 11.76 -16.83 -5.02
N SER A 230 11.50 -16.37 -6.26
CA SER A 230 12.49 -16.30 -7.34
C SER A 230 13.63 -15.32 -7.05
N VAL A 231 13.35 -14.26 -6.31
CA VAL A 231 14.37 -13.30 -5.83
C VAL A 231 15.12 -13.83 -4.60
N GLY A 232 14.63 -14.92 -4.00
CA GLY A 232 15.28 -15.59 -2.88
C GLY A 232 14.90 -15.03 -1.51
N PHE A 233 13.79 -14.31 -1.38
CA PHE A 233 13.18 -14.02 -0.08
C PHE A 233 12.51 -15.28 0.49
N GLN A 234 12.52 -15.41 1.81
CA GLN A 234 11.71 -16.40 2.52
C GLN A 234 10.49 -15.72 3.14
N VAL A 235 9.31 -16.34 2.99
CA VAL A 235 8.06 -15.82 3.57
C VAL A 235 7.99 -16.26 5.03
N VAL A 236 8.05 -15.30 5.95
CA VAL A 236 7.88 -15.52 7.39
C VAL A 236 6.39 -15.52 7.75
N ARG A 237 5.63 -14.58 7.18
CA ARG A 237 4.21 -14.45 7.40
C ARG A 237 3.51 -13.96 6.14
N GLU A 238 2.32 -14.48 5.89
CA GLU A 238 1.42 -14.05 4.82
C GLU A 238 0.02 -13.92 5.38
N ASP A 239 -0.57 -12.74 5.26
CA ASP A 239 -1.96 -12.47 5.61
C ASP A 239 -2.73 -12.07 4.35
N LEU A 240 -3.74 -12.87 3.99
CA LEU A 240 -4.62 -12.64 2.84
C LEU A 240 -5.99 -12.17 3.31
N HIS A 241 -6.33 -10.95 2.98
CA HIS A 241 -7.61 -10.36 3.39
C HIS A 241 -8.69 -10.66 2.36
N ILE A 242 -9.61 -11.55 2.71
CA ILE A 242 -10.71 -11.94 1.84
C ILE A 242 -11.79 -10.85 1.84
N SER A 243 -12.37 -10.60 0.67
CA SER A 243 -13.39 -9.57 0.46
C SER A 243 -14.60 -9.74 1.42
N ASP A 244 -15.12 -8.62 1.92
CA ASP A 244 -16.31 -8.62 2.78
C ASP A 244 -17.52 -9.25 2.09
N LEU A 245 -17.62 -9.10 0.75
CA LEU A 245 -18.68 -9.73 -0.02
C LEU A 245 -18.60 -11.25 0.06
N ALA A 246 -17.41 -11.83 -0.15
CA ALA A 246 -17.22 -13.27 -0.03
C ALA A 246 -17.52 -13.77 1.39
N ARG A 247 -17.07 -13.03 2.41
CA ARG A 247 -17.36 -13.37 3.82
C ARG A 247 -18.85 -13.35 4.18
N ARG A 248 -19.64 -12.48 3.52
CA ARG A 248 -21.09 -12.38 3.74
C ARG A 248 -21.89 -13.40 2.95
N CYS A 249 -21.44 -13.75 1.75
CA CYS A 249 -22.19 -14.58 0.81
C CYS A 249 -21.83 -16.07 0.88
N LEU A 250 -20.63 -16.41 1.38
CA LEU A 250 -20.15 -17.79 1.41
C LEU A 250 -20.13 -18.34 2.84
N PRO A 251 -20.41 -19.66 2.99
CA PRO A 251 -20.21 -20.34 4.29
C PRO A 251 -18.77 -20.19 4.79
N HIS A 252 -18.59 -20.05 6.10
CA HIS A 252 -17.27 -19.86 6.73
C HIS A 252 -16.25 -20.94 6.30
N ARG A 253 -16.68 -22.19 6.15
CA ARG A 253 -15.83 -23.30 5.68
C ARG A 253 -15.26 -23.06 4.27
N LEU A 254 -16.04 -22.47 3.36
CA LEU A 254 -15.56 -22.14 2.02
C LEU A 254 -14.65 -20.91 2.05
N VAL A 255 -14.95 -19.92 2.87
CA VAL A 255 -14.10 -18.73 3.04
C VAL A 255 -12.70 -19.13 3.50
N SER A 256 -12.56 -20.07 4.42
CA SER A 256 -11.26 -20.56 4.91
C SER A 256 -10.46 -21.35 3.86
N GLU A 257 -11.11 -21.89 2.82
CA GLU A 257 -10.42 -22.59 1.72
C GLU A 257 -9.98 -21.67 0.57
N ILE A 258 -10.52 -20.45 0.46
CA ILE A 258 -10.18 -19.49 -0.60
C ILE A 258 -8.66 -19.30 -0.76
N PRO A 259 -7.84 -19.13 0.29
CA PRO A 259 -6.38 -18.98 0.16
C PRO A 259 -5.68 -20.16 -0.53
N LYS A 260 -6.27 -21.34 -0.51
CA LYS A 260 -5.74 -22.55 -1.12
C LYS A 260 -6.15 -22.74 -2.59
N MET A 261 -7.18 -22.01 -3.04
CA MET A 261 -7.76 -22.14 -4.39
C MET A 261 -7.19 -21.04 -5.31
N PRO A 262 -6.28 -21.33 -6.24
CA PRO A 262 -5.54 -20.30 -6.99
C PRO A 262 -6.41 -19.23 -7.65
N ILE A 263 -7.43 -19.62 -8.39
CA ILE A 263 -8.31 -18.67 -9.11
C ILE A 263 -9.18 -17.87 -8.13
N ALA A 264 -9.81 -18.55 -7.15
CA ALA A 264 -10.65 -17.89 -6.17
C ALA A 264 -9.83 -16.92 -5.29
N ARG A 265 -8.63 -17.31 -4.91
CA ARG A 265 -7.68 -16.49 -4.17
C ARG A 265 -7.34 -15.21 -4.91
N ASP A 266 -6.95 -15.28 -6.18
CA ASP A 266 -6.56 -14.12 -6.97
C ASP A 266 -7.72 -13.13 -7.21
N ILE A 267 -8.99 -13.59 -7.14
CA ILE A 267 -10.18 -12.75 -7.34
C ILE A 267 -10.76 -12.24 -6.01
N LEU A 268 -10.81 -13.09 -4.98
CA LEU A 268 -11.55 -12.80 -3.75
C LEU A 268 -10.68 -12.21 -2.63
N VAL A 269 -9.36 -12.27 -2.74
CA VAL A 269 -8.44 -11.55 -1.86
C VAL A 269 -8.38 -10.08 -2.28
N THR A 270 -8.58 -9.17 -1.33
CA THR A 270 -8.60 -7.72 -1.60
C THR A 270 -7.36 -6.99 -1.12
N ASN A 271 -6.57 -7.63 -0.26
CA ASN A 271 -5.30 -7.11 0.22
C ASN A 271 -4.39 -8.28 0.62
N MET A 272 -3.10 -8.11 0.40
CA MET A 272 -2.04 -9.05 0.73
C MET A 272 -1.00 -8.36 1.60
N GLU A 273 -0.61 -8.99 2.69
CA GLU A 273 0.45 -8.52 3.58
C GLU A 273 1.45 -9.65 3.79
N TYR A 274 2.72 -9.35 3.56
CA TYR A 274 3.82 -10.29 3.70
C TYR A 274 4.88 -9.73 4.66
N LEU A 275 5.43 -10.61 5.50
CA LEU A 275 6.70 -10.40 6.15
C LEU A 275 7.71 -11.36 5.52
N LEU A 276 8.75 -10.81 4.95
CA LEU A 276 9.78 -11.53 4.22
C LEU A 276 11.12 -11.38 4.95
N VAL A 277 11.99 -12.40 4.89
CA VAL A 277 13.37 -12.32 5.37
C VAL A 277 14.33 -12.44 4.20
N ALA A 278 15.39 -11.59 4.20
CA ALA A 278 16.39 -11.51 3.14
C ALA A 278 17.43 -12.63 3.19
#